data_699f76400a89bbd3266fb5c5934990c2
#
_entry.id   699f76400a89bbd3266fb5c5934990c2
#
_cell.length_a   1.000
_cell.length_b   1.000
_cell.length_c   1.000
_cell.angle_alpha   90.00
_cell.angle_beta   90.00
_cell.angle_gamma   90.00
#
_symmetry.space_group_name_H-M   'P 1'
#
loop_
_entity.id
_entity.type
_entity.pdbx_description
1 polymer ?
#
loop_
_entity_poly.entity_id
_entity_poly.type
_entity_poly.pdbx_seq_one_letter_code
_entity_poly.pdbx_strand_id
1 'polypeptide(L)'
;ALLAYPPNNAILGSSSMSWPWKLGLLVHNGFANSKGKFGKWMLKHFGTSPVLVSQVSPEMRVKVATNTLHNYGFFRGKVTYDILTQKNPKKARIAYHVRAGKVYRLDSIAYLNYPSAMDSILRAHSAARLLKSGEAFSVVNLSDEQTRHENLMKENRYYFYKAAYTTFRADTIMRPGFVQLQVQPIASRPKEADRPWYIGNVHVHLRRNENDVTDKTLRRRRYTYSFSGDKMPLRASVWRHAIAHRSGEKYRLSDYQTTMEKIGAMGVLSQMDLSYVPRDTSATCDTLDLVVSAVMDKLFDSTFEMNATMKSNQQVGPGVSYELAKRNAFRGGEKVSFKIFGSYEWQTGSG
;
A
#
# COMPACT_ATOMS: atom_id res chain seq x y z
N ALA A 1 -13.85 8.00 3.73
CA ALA A 1 -15.15 7.45 4.09
C ALA A 1 -15.48 7.86 5.51
N LEU A 2 -16.52 8.64 5.70
CA LEU A 2 -17.12 8.95 7.00
C LEU A 2 -17.40 7.60 7.68
N LEU A 3 -16.94 7.40 8.91
CA LEU A 3 -17.20 6.22 9.72
C LEU A 3 -18.73 6.00 9.76
N ALA A 4 -19.22 5.18 8.86
CA ALA A 4 -20.65 4.88 8.79
C ALA A 4 -20.94 3.81 9.85
N TYR A 5 -21.63 4.21 10.91
CA TYR A 5 -22.23 3.21 11.78
C TYR A 5 -23.30 2.45 10.98
N PRO A 6 -23.33 1.13 11.07
CA PRO A 6 -24.37 0.36 10.40
C PRO A 6 -25.74 0.81 10.91
N PRO A 7 -26.74 0.95 10.03
CA PRO A 7 -28.09 1.28 10.47
C PRO A 7 -28.66 0.15 11.34
N ASN A 8 -29.61 0.47 12.23
CA ASN A 8 -30.24 -0.50 13.13
C ASN A 8 -30.99 -1.66 12.41
N ASN A 9 -31.08 -1.63 11.09
CA ASN A 9 -31.62 -2.69 10.24
C ASN A 9 -30.52 -3.31 9.34
N ALA A 10 -29.26 -3.16 9.68
CA ALA A 10 -28.15 -3.77 8.95
C ALA A 10 -28.21 -5.30 9.04
N ILE A 11 -27.81 -5.97 7.95
CA ILE A 11 -27.64 -7.42 7.91
C ILE A 11 -26.20 -7.73 8.31
N LEU A 12 -26.02 -8.58 9.31
CA LEU A 12 -24.71 -9.07 9.78
C LEU A 12 -23.69 -7.92 10.03
N GLY A 13 -24.17 -6.77 10.50
CA GLY A 13 -23.31 -5.62 10.78
C GLY A 13 -22.83 -4.84 9.55
N SER A 14 -23.31 -5.16 8.36
CA SER A 14 -22.94 -4.45 7.13
C SER A 14 -23.51 -3.03 7.11
N SER A 15 -22.68 -2.05 6.76
CA SER A 15 -23.14 -0.66 6.57
C SER A 15 -23.89 -0.43 5.24
N SER A 16 -23.78 -1.34 4.29
CA SER A 16 -24.33 -1.23 2.93
C SER A 16 -25.55 -2.13 2.69
N MET A 17 -25.71 -3.21 3.45
CA MET A 17 -26.82 -4.14 3.30
C MET A 17 -27.84 -3.94 4.44
N SER A 18 -29.06 -3.57 4.10
CA SER A 18 -30.15 -3.38 5.06
C SER A 18 -31.35 -4.26 4.70
N TRP A 19 -32.00 -4.80 5.73
CA TRP A 19 -33.24 -5.59 5.60
C TRP A 19 -34.44 -4.71 5.98
N PRO A 20 -35.60 -4.89 5.36
CA PRO A 20 -36.81 -4.10 5.73
C PRO A 20 -37.21 -4.31 7.19
N TRP A 21 -36.89 -5.45 7.78
CA TRP A 21 -37.18 -5.78 9.15
C TRP A 21 -35.92 -5.74 10.02
N LYS A 22 -36.06 -5.14 11.22
CA LYS A 22 -34.95 -4.97 12.18
C LYS A 22 -34.74 -6.24 13.01
N LEU A 23 -34.50 -7.38 12.37
CA LEU A 23 -34.42 -8.69 13.03
C LEU A 23 -33.39 -8.72 14.16
N GLY A 24 -32.17 -8.25 13.90
CA GLY A 24 -31.13 -8.21 14.92
C GLY A 24 -31.47 -7.37 16.14
N LEU A 25 -32.14 -6.21 15.93
CA LEU A 25 -32.60 -5.36 17.01
C LEU A 25 -33.79 -5.98 17.78
N LEU A 26 -34.67 -6.71 17.09
CA LEU A 26 -35.79 -7.44 17.73
C LEU A 26 -35.23 -8.56 18.62
N VAL A 27 -34.27 -9.32 18.13
CA VAL A 27 -33.58 -10.36 18.93
C VAL A 27 -32.85 -9.72 20.11
N HIS A 28 -32.15 -8.62 19.93
CA HIS A 28 -31.51 -7.90 21.01
C HIS A 28 -32.52 -7.48 22.08
N ASN A 29 -33.58 -6.82 21.68
CA ASN A 29 -34.60 -6.32 22.64
C ASN A 29 -35.36 -7.45 23.36
N GLY A 30 -35.58 -8.59 22.69
CA GLY A 30 -36.24 -9.75 23.27
C GLY A 30 -35.40 -10.54 24.27
N PHE A 31 -34.07 -10.61 24.00
CA PHE A 31 -33.15 -11.46 24.77
C PHE A 31 -32.11 -10.68 25.59
N ALA A 32 -32.09 -9.33 25.54
CA ALA A 32 -31.10 -8.51 26.26
C ALA A 32 -31.02 -8.80 27.76
N ASN A 33 -32.15 -9.10 28.38
CA ASN A 33 -32.25 -9.40 29.82
C ASN A 33 -32.33 -10.92 30.12
N SER A 34 -32.15 -11.77 29.13
CA SER A 34 -32.25 -13.22 29.31
C SER A 34 -31.05 -13.77 30.10
N LYS A 35 -31.35 -14.45 31.21
CA LYS A 35 -30.36 -15.16 32.05
C LYS A 35 -30.03 -16.56 31.52
N GLY A 36 -30.89 -17.14 30.66
CA GLY A 36 -30.74 -18.51 30.12
C GLY A 36 -29.66 -18.66 29.06
N LYS A 37 -29.09 -19.87 28.95
CA LYS A 37 -28.05 -20.19 27.95
C LYS A 37 -28.54 -19.96 26.51
N PHE A 38 -29.78 -20.31 26.19
CA PHE A 38 -30.38 -20.12 24.88
C PHE A 38 -30.51 -18.62 24.52
N GLY A 39 -30.99 -17.79 25.45
CA GLY A 39 -31.12 -16.37 25.19
C GLY A 39 -29.78 -15.66 25.00
N LYS A 40 -28.76 -16.06 25.77
CA LYS A 40 -27.36 -15.58 25.56
C LYS A 40 -26.80 -16.00 24.23
N TRP A 41 -27.08 -17.23 23.80
CA TRP A 41 -26.64 -17.73 22.48
C TRP A 41 -27.31 -16.96 21.34
N MET A 42 -28.64 -16.75 21.41
CA MET A 42 -29.40 -15.97 20.44
C MET A 42 -28.88 -14.51 20.36
N LEU A 43 -28.61 -13.90 21.50
CA LEU A 43 -28.09 -12.54 21.58
C LEU A 43 -26.69 -12.45 20.94
N LYS A 44 -25.84 -13.44 21.17
CA LYS A 44 -24.46 -13.45 20.65
C LYS A 44 -24.42 -13.63 19.13
N HIS A 45 -25.30 -14.47 18.56
CA HIS A 45 -25.23 -14.83 17.14
C HIS A 45 -26.17 -14.01 16.25
N PHE A 46 -27.29 -13.52 16.77
CA PHE A 46 -28.32 -12.83 15.99
C PHE A 46 -28.71 -11.47 16.56
N GLY A 47 -28.30 -11.13 17.78
CA GLY A 47 -28.60 -9.85 18.40
C GLY A 47 -27.69 -8.74 17.87
N THR A 48 -28.28 -7.61 17.48
CA THR A 48 -27.52 -6.40 17.12
C THR A 48 -27.86 -5.31 18.12
N SER A 49 -26.85 -4.81 18.82
CA SER A 49 -27.02 -3.72 19.79
C SER A 49 -27.56 -2.46 19.09
N PRO A 50 -28.49 -1.73 19.68
CA PRO A 50 -29.00 -0.50 19.10
C PRO A 50 -27.89 0.55 19.03
N VAL A 51 -27.73 1.16 17.87
CA VAL A 51 -26.84 2.31 17.70
C VAL A 51 -27.51 3.55 18.25
N LEU A 52 -26.92 4.14 19.28
CA LEU A 52 -27.46 5.33 19.95
C LEU A 52 -26.96 6.60 19.21
N VAL A 53 -27.76 7.67 19.26
CA VAL A 53 -27.37 8.97 18.66
C VAL A 53 -26.09 9.51 19.27
N SER A 54 -25.86 9.30 20.56
CA SER A 54 -24.62 9.67 21.25
C SER A 54 -23.38 8.95 20.69
N GLN A 55 -23.52 7.69 20.27
CA GLN A 55 -22.42 6.92 19.66
C GLN A 55 -22.09 7.40 18.24
N VAL A 56 -23.08 7.93 17.52
CA VAL A 56 -22.88 8.42 16.15
C VAL A 56 -22.06 9.69 16.12
N SER A 57 -22.03 10.48 17.21
CA SER A 57 -21.28 11.73 17.34
C SER A 57 -21.49 12.67 16.12
N PRO A 58 -22.72 13.20 15.91
CA PRO A 58 -23.03 14.00 14.71
C PRO A 58 -22.14 15.22 14.55
N GLU A 59 -21.70 15.84 15.64
CA GLU A 59 -20.78 16.99 15.62
C GLU A 59 -19.43 16.63 15.01
N MET A 60 -18.86 15.48 15.39
CA MET A 60 -17.62 15.00 14.81
C MET A 60 -17.77 14.73 13.31
N ARG A 61 -18.90 14.16 12.89
CA ARG A 61 -19.20 13.91 11.47
C ARG A 61 -19.31 15.21 10.67
N VAL A 62 -19.93 16.23 11.25
CA VAL A 62 -20.01 17.57 10.65
C VAL A 62 -18.60 18.15 10.46
N LYS A 63 -17.73 18.06 11.46
CA LYS A 63 -16.33 18.51 11.36
C LYS A 63 -15.60 17.77 10.24
N VAL A 64 -15.68 16.44 10.21
CA VAL A 64 -15.03 15.61 9.17
C VAL A 64 -15.58 15.95 7.77
N ALA A 65 -16.91 16.09 7.64
CA ALA A 65 -17.52 16.43 6.36
C ALA A 65 -17.13 17.84 5.90
N THR A 66 -17.06 18.83 6.80
CA THR A 66 -16.60 20.18 6.49
C THR A 66 -15.13 20.17 6.06
N ASN A 67 -14.27 19.48 6.80
CA ASN A 67 -12.86 19.31 6.40
C ASN A 67 -12.72 18.61 5.03
N THR A 68 -13.57 17.63 4.76
CA THR A 68 -13.60 16.98 3.45
C THR A 68 -13.95 17.97 2.35
N LEU A 69 -14.96 18.84 2.55
CA LEU A 69 -15.29 19.89 1.60
C LEU A 69 -14.09 20.83 1.36
N HIS A 70 -13.41 21.25 2.42
CA HIS A 70 -12.21 22.11 2.31
C HIS A 70 -11.09 21.41 1.54
N ASN A 71 -10.87 20.12 1.78
CA ASN A 71 -9.85 19.32 1.09
C ASN A 71 -10.11 19.22 -0.43
N TYR A 72 -11.34 19.39 -0.87
CA TYR A 72 -11.72 19.42 -2.29
C TYR A 72 -11.99 20.84 -2.83
N GLY A 73 -11.48 21.88 -2.17
CA GLY A 73 -11.54 23.26 -2.65
C GLY A 73 -12.84 23.99 -2.35
N PHE A 74 -13.76 23.43 -1.59
CA PHE A 74 -14.97 24.10 -1.16
C PHE A 74 -14.74 24.86 0.17
N PHE A 75 -13.85 25.86 0.17
CA PHE A 75 -13.43 26.54 1.40
C PHE A 75 -14.55 27.29 2.14
N ARG A 76 -15.62 27.64 1.44
CA ARG A 76 -16.84 28.24 2.02
C ARG A 76 -17.91 27.18 2.30
N GLY A 77 -17.58 25.90 2.11
CA GLY A 77 -18.48 24.78 2.38
C GLY A 77 -18.81 24.70 3.86
N LYS A 78 -20.09 24.48 4.16
CA LYS A 78 -20.58 24.33 5.52
C LYS A 78 -21.50 23.12 5.60
N VAL A 79 -21.33 22.34 6.66
CA VAL A 79 -22.20 21.21 7.00
C VAL A 79 -22.86 21.50 8.32
N THR A 80 -24.15 21.23 8.40
CA THR A 80 -24.94 21.30 9.65
C THR A 80 -25.71 20.00 9.82
N TYR A 81 -26.26 19.77 11.00
CA TYR A 81 -27.10 18.60 11.23
C TYR A 81 -28.31 18.98 12.10
N ASP A 82 -29.39 18.23 11.92
CA ASP A 82 -30.58 18.29 12.75
C ASP A 82 -30.96 16.89 13.24
N ILE A 83 -31.39 16.81 14.49
CA ILE A 83 -31.93 15.58 15.06
C ILE A 83 -33.43 15.61 14.97
N LEU A 84 -33.98 14.82 14.06
CA LEU A 84 -35.42 14.72 13.85
C LEU A 84 -36.00 13.63 14.74
N THR A 85 -36.89 14.01 15.65
CA THR A 85 -37.68 13.07 16.46
C THR A 85 -38.75 12.38 15.59
N GLN A 86 -38.97 11.11 15.82
CA GLN A 86 -40.01 10.33 15.13
C GLN A 86 -41.26 10.19 16.04
N LYS A 87 -42.36 9.64 15.49
CA LYS A 87 -43.56 9.33 16.27
C LYS A 87 -43.27 8.56 17.56
N ASN A 88 -42.23 7.74 17.56
CA ASN A 88 -41.71 7.09 18.76
C ASN A 88 -40.55 7.94 19.33
N PRO A 89 -40.65 8.49 20.56
CA PRO A 89 -39.64 9.37 21.16
C PRO A 89 -38.30 8.67 21.43
N LYS A 90 -38.29 7.33 21.45
CA LYS A 90 -37.04 6.52 21.55
C LYS A 90 -36.30 6.35 20.21
N LYS A 91 -36.83 6.91 19.13
CA LYS A 91 -36.23 6.84 17.78
C LYS A 91 -35.95 8.24 17.28
N ALA A 92 -34.73 8.43 16.78
CA ALA A 92 -34.31 9.65 16.12
C ALA A 92 -33.72 9.36 14.73
N ARG A 93 -33.79 10.35 13.86
CA ARG A 93 -33.10 10.39 12.57
C ARG A 93 -32.20 11.62 12.58
N ILE A 94 -30.98 11.49 12.06
CA ILE A 94 -30.06 12.61 11.88
C ILE A 94 -30.13 13.01 10.41
N ALA A 95 -30.45 14.26 10.14
CA ALA A 95 -30.39 14.86 8.82
C ALA A 95 -29.13 15.74 8.74
N TYR A 96 -28.31 15.54 7.72
CA TYR A 96 -27.15 16.38 7.46
C TYR A 96 -27.44 17.30 6.27
N HIS A 97 -27.22 18.58 6.46
CA HIS A 97 -27.42 19.60 5.43
C HIS A 97 -26.06 20.09 4.95
N VAL A 98 -25.78 19.89 3.67
CA VAL A 98 -24.50 20.26 3.06
C VAL A 98 -24.71 21.46 2.13
N ARG A 99 -23.98 22.55 2.37
CA ARG A 99 -23.90 23.72 1.49
C ARG A 99 -22.46 23.81 0.99
N ALA A 100 -22.17 23.25 -0.17
CA ALA A 100 -20.82 23.18 -0.70
C ALA A 100 -20.25 24.55 -1.14
N GLY A 101 -21.08 25.41 -1.72
CA GLY A 101 -20.63 26.67 -2.30
C GLY A 101 -19.89 26.46 -3.63
N LYS A 102 -19.11 27.47 -4.04
CA LYS A 102 -18.28 27.39 -5.26
C LYS A 102 -16.95 26.71 -4.96
N VAL A 103 -16.49 25.86 -5.88
CA VAL A 103 -15.16 25.25 -5.81
C VAL A 103 -14.09 26.28 -6.18
N TYR A 104 -13.02 26.33 -5.43
CA TYR A 104 -11.83 27.11 -5.73
C TYR A 104 -10.96 26.37 -6.71
N ARG A 105 -10.38 27.11 -7.68
CA ARG A 105 -9.52 26.56 -8.73
C ARG A 105 -8.11 27.09 -8.60
N LEU A 106 -7.13 26.31 -9.02
CA LEU A 106 -5.74 26.75 -9.09
C LEU A 106 -5.61 27.88 -10.13
N ASP A 107 -5.01 29.01 -9.75
CA ASP A 107 -4.73 30.12 -10.63
C ASP A 107 -3.31 30.02 -11.20
N SER A 108 -2.32 30.13 -10.31
CA SER A 108 -0.90 30.05 -10.63
C SER A 108 -0.17 29.08 -9.70
N ILE A 109 0.89 28.46 -10.22
CA ILE A 109 1.71 27.50 -9.45
C ILE A 109 3.17 27.92 -9.66
N ALA A 110 3.80 28.41 -8.59
CA ALA A 110 5.18 28.86 -8.59
C ALA A 110 6.06 27.92 -7.76
N TYR A 111 7.20 27.53 -8.30
CA TYR A 111 8.22 26.73 -7.58
C TYR A 111 9.28 27.70 -7.07
N LEU A 112 9.51 27.70 -5.77
CA LEU A 112 10.36 28.66 -5.09
C LEU A 112 11.36 27.93 -4.17
N ASN A 113 12.53 28.57 -3.96
CA ASN A 113 13.52 28.17 -2.95
C ASN A 113 14.11 26.75 -3.11
N TYR A 114 14.04 26.16 -4.30
CA TYR A 114 14.75 24.93 -4.59
C TYR A 114 16.23 25.21 -4.92
N PRO A 115 17.17 24.34 -4.53
CA PRO A 115 18.54 24.37 -5.04
C PRO A 115 18.54 24.35 -6.58
N SER A 116 19.47 25.07 -7.24
CA SER A 116 19.46 25.26 -8.69
C SER A 116 19.42 23.93 -9.50
N ALA A 117 20.12 22.91 -9.03
CA ALA A 117 20.11 21.59 -9.68
C ALA A 117 18.75 20.89 -9.58
N MET A 118 18.07 20.99 -8.43
CA MET A 118 16.72 20.45 -8.25
C MET A 118 15.67 21.25 -9.04
N ASP A 119 15.78 22.57 -9.04
CA ASP A 119 14.89 23.43 -9.81
C ASP A 119 14.97 23.11 -11.31
N SER A 120 16.18 22.88 -11.84
CA SER A 120 16.39 22.45 -13.22
C SER A 120 15.68 21.12 -13.54
N ILE A 121 15.72 20.15 -12.62
CA ILE A 121 15.01 18.89 -12.76
C ILE A 121 13.50 19.10 -12.76
N LEU A 122 12.97 19.91 -11.83
CA LEU A 122 11.53 20.21 -11.75
C LEU A 122 11.02 20.93 -13.02
N ARG A 123 11.81 21.85 -13.58
CA ARG A 123 11.47 22.56 -14.82
C ARG A 123 11.50 21.61 -16.03
N ALA A 124 12.52 20.77 -16.14
CA ALA A 124 12.63 19.81 -17.23
C ALA A 124 11.43 18.84 -17.28
N HIS A 125 10.86 18.50 -16.11
CA HIS A 125 9.70 17.62 -16.01
C HIS A 125 8.38 18.36 -15.73
N SER A 126 8.28 19.62 -16.11
CA SER A 126 7.11 20.46 -15.86
C SER A 126 5.84 19.97 -16.57
N ALA A 127 5.97 19.33 -17.73
CA ALA A 127 4.84 18.76 -18.48
C ALA A 127 4.12 17.62 -17.71
N ALA A 128 4.85 16.91 -16.85
CA ALA A 128 4.31 15.81 -16.05
C ALA A 128 3.71 16.25 -14.69
N ARG A 129 3.50 17.54 -14.47
CA ARG A 129 2.88 18.08 -13.25
C ARG A 129 1.45 17.58 -13.12
N LEU A 130 1.08 17.17 -11.92
CA LEU A 130 -0.30 16.82 -11.57
C LEU A 130 -1.14 18.04 -11.26
N LEU A 131 -0.51 19.15 -10.84
CA LEU A 131 -1.17 20.41 -10.55
C LEU A 131 -1.18 21.29 -11.81
N LYS A 132 -2.37 21.66 -12.30
CA LYS A 132 -2.55 22.50 -13.49
C LYS A 132 -3.42 23.70 -13.17
N SER A 133 -3.09 24.85 -13.76
CA SER A 133 -3.93 26.05 -13.67
C SER A 133 -5.33 25.79 -14.25
N GLY A 134 -6.36 26.29 -13.59
CA GLY A 134 -7.77 26.07 -13.95
C GLY A 134 -8.40 24.82 -13.35
N GLU A 135 -7.63 23.86 -12.85
CA GLU A 135 -8.17 22.67 -12.16
C GLU A 135 -8.69 23.01 -10.76
N ALA A 136 -9.62 22.19 -10.27
CA ALA A 136 -10.14 22.34 -8.91
C ALA A 136 -9.03 22.07 -7.89
N PHE A 137 -8.99 22.87 -6.82
CA PHE A 137 -8.09 22.62 -5.71
C PHE A 137 -8.43 21.27 -5.04
N SER A 138 -7.42 20.46 -4.79
CA SER A 138 -7.56 19.17 -4.11
C SER A 138 -6.31 18.88 -3.28
N VAL A 139 -6.49 18.61 -1.99
CA VAL A 139 -5.40 18.18 -1.11
C VAL A 139 -4.84 16.82 -1.54
N VAL A 140 -5.66 15.96 -2.14
CA VAL A 140 -5.20 14.68 -2.70
C VAL A 140 -4.19 14.93 -3.82
N ASN A 141 -4.52 15.80 -4.76
CA ASN A 141 -3.59 16.16 -5.86
C ASN A 141 -2.30 16.80 -5.34
N LEU A 142 -2.37 17.59 -4.25
CA LEU A 142 -1.17 18.11 -3.60
C LEU A 142 -0.29 16.98 -3.03
N SER A 143 -0.89 16.01 -2.37
CA SER A 143 -0.16 14.84 -1.83
C SER A 143 0.45 13.97 -2.93
N ASP A 144 -0.28 13.78 -4.02
CA ASP A 144 0.20 13.04 -5.19
C ASP A 144 1.38 13.78 -5.86
N GLU A 145 1.32 15.12 -5.93
CA GLU A 145 2.43 15.94 -6.44
C GLU A 145 3.66 15.87 -5.52
N GLN A 146 3.48 15.82 -4.19
CA GLN A 146 4.59 15.57 -3.26
C GLN A 146 5.26 14.22 -3.52
N THR A 147 4.45 13.18 -3.74
CA THR A 147 4.94 11.83 -4.07
C THR A 147 5.64 11.82 -5.43
N ARG A 148 5.10 12.54 -6.41
CA ARG A 148 5.75 12.71 -7.72
C ARG A 148 7.11 13.40 -7.57
N HIS A 149 7.22 14.44 -6.73
CA HIS A 149 8.50 15.10 -6.46
C HIS A 149 9.51 14.16 -5.81
N GLU A 150 9.08 13.37 -4.82
CA GLU A 150 9.95 12.37 -4.20
C GLU A 150 10.50 11.40 -5.25
N ASN A 151 9.62 10.82 -6.06
CA ASN A 151 10.01 9.86 -7.09
C ASN A 151 10.94 10.49 -8.14
N LEU A 152 10.63 11.71 -8.56
CA LEU A 152 11.45 12.45 -9.52
C LEU A 152 12.85 12.75 -8.97
N MET A 153 12.92 13.18 -7.71
CA MET A 153 14.21 13.46 -7.06
C MET A 153 15.02 12.19 -6.84
N LYS A 154 14.37 11.09 -6.40
CA LYS A 154 15.03 9.79 -6.25
C LYS A 154 15.50 9.21 -7.58
N GLU A 155 14.76 9.40 -8.66
CA GLU A 155 15.22 9.01 -10.01
C GLU A 155 16.45 9.81 -10.43
N ASN A 156 16.59 11.03 -9.97
CA ASN A 156 17.69 11.93 -10.24
C ASN A 156 18.74 11.98 -9.11
N ARG A 157 19.00 10.83 -8.44
CA ARG A 157 20.09 10.63 -7.44
C ARG A 157 19.89 11.22 -6.04
N TYR A 158 18.75 11.84 -5.71
CA TYR A 158 18.50 12.39 -4.37
C TYR A 158 17.81 11.35 -3.49
N TYR A 159 18.56 10.33 -3.05
CA TYR A 159 18.02 9.17 -2.34
C TYR A 159 17.24 9.54 -1.07
N PHE A 160 17.75 10.48 -0.27
CA PHE A 160 17.12 10.87 1.00
C PHE A 160 15.98 11.89 0.83
N TYR A 161 15.65 12.28 -0.39
CA TYR A 161 14.50 13.17 -0.60
C TYR A 161 13.19 12.43 -0.29
N LYS A 162 12.30 13.09 0.47
CA LYS A 162 10.99 12.54 0.86
C LYS A 162 9.86 13.47 0.43
N ALA A 163 8.67 12.93 0.19
CA ALA A 163 7.46 13.69 -0.14
C ALA A 163 7.18 14.82 0.86
N ALA A 164 7.36 14.52 2.16
CA ALA A 164 7.19 15.49 3.24
C ALA A 164 8.13 16.69 3.20
N TYR A 165 9.18 16.68 2.38
CA TYR A 165 10.10 17.83 2.21
C TYR A 165 9.58 18.87 1.21
N THR A 166 8.53 18.56 0.45
CA THR A 166 7.79 19.52 -0.37
C THR A 166 6.63 20.08 0.42
N THR A 167 6.52 21.40 0.53
CA THR A 167 5.38 22.08 1.17
C THR A 167 4.70 23.03 0.21
N PHE A 168 3.44 23.34 0.50
CA PHE A 168 2.61 24.21 -0.29
C PHE A 168 2.15 25.40 0.56
N ARG A 169 2.25 26.58 -0.01
CA ARG A 169 1.62 27.80 0.53
C ARG A 169 0.54 28.23 -0.44
N ALA A 170 -0.69 28.30 0.04
CA ALA A 170 -1.86 28.66 -0.75
C ALA A 170 -2.34 30.06 -0.37
N ASP A 171 -2.47 30.95 -1.34
CA ASP A 171 -3.10 32.24 -1.19
C ASP A 171 -4.46 32.23 -1.88
N THR A 172 -5.51 32.57 -1.13
CA THR A 172 -6.90 32.62 -1.59
C THR A 172 -7.47 34.05 -1.55
N ILE A 173 -6.66 35.04 -1.16
CA ILE A 173 -7.09 36.42 -0.90
C ILE A 173 -7.01 37.25 -2.18
N MET A 174 -5.92 37.12 -2.95
CA MET A 174 -5.64 37.93 -4.10
C MET A 174 -6.73 37.86 -5.18
N ARG A 175 -7.32 36.69 -5.40
CA ARG A 175 -8.36 36.49 -6.40
C ARG A 175 -9.48 35.60 -5.86
N PRO A 176 -10.67 36.13 -5.56
CA PRO A 176 -11.78 35.35 -5.04
C PRO A 176 -12.17 34.19 -5.95
N GLY A 177 -12.26 32.97 -5.37
CA GLY A 177 -12.57 31.74 -6.11
C GLY A 177 -11.37 31.04 -6.74
N PHE A 178 -10.18 31.62 -6.59
CA PHE A 178 -8.93 31.01 -7.08
C PHE A 178 -7.89 30.86 -5.96
N VAL A 179 -6.95 29.97 -6.19
CA VAL A 179 -5.83 29.67 -5.28
C VAL A 179 -4.52 29.89 -6.03
N GLN A 180 -3.70 30.79 -5.54
CA GLN A 180 -2.30 30.91 -5.98
C GLN A 180 -1.46 30.00 -5.12
N LEU A 181 -0.73 29.07 -5.73
CA LEU A 181 0.01 28.04 -5.05
C LEU A 181 1.51 28.25 -5.19
N GLN A 182 2.22 28.33 -4.06
CA GLN A 182 3.66 28.32 -4.01
C GLN A 182 4.12 26.95 -3.52
N VAL A 183 4.96 26.29 -4.31
CA VAL A 183 5.57 24.99 -4.01
C VAL A 183 7.01 25.23 -3.61
N GLN A 184 7.37 24.84 -2.40
CA GLN A 184 8.71 25.07 -1.87
C GLN A 184 9.17 23.93 -0.97
N PRO A 185 10.48 23.70 -0.84
CA PRO A 185 11.01 22.74 0.11
C PRO A 185 10.93 23.30 1.54
N ILE A 186 10.73 22.40 2.52
CA ILE A 186 10.79 22.81 3.93
C ILE A 186 12.22 23.20 4.33
N ALA A 187 12.35 24.22 5.19
CA ALA A 187 13.67 24.70 5.63
C ALA A 187 14.40 23.70 6.55
N SER A 188 13.65 22.90 7.32
CA SER A 188 14.17 21.93 8.29
C SER A 188 14.57 20.57 7.69
N ARG A 189 14.63 20.43 6.35
CA ARG A 189 15.06 19.16 5.74
C ARG A 189 16.54 18.90 5.98
N PRO A 190 16.95 17.64 6.11
CA PRO A 190 18.35 17.25 6.23
C PRO A 190 19.16 17.64 5.00
N LYS A 191 20.42 18.04 5.22
CA LYS A 191 21.34 18.39 4.10
C LYS A 191 21.60 17.22 3.13
N GLU A 192 21.48 15.99 3.61
CA GLU A 192 21.60 14.75 2.84
C GLU A 192 20.53 14.65 1.76
N ALA A 193 19.36 15.26 1.97
CA ALA A 193 18.28 15.31 0.99
C ALA A 193 18.57 16.20 -0.23
N ASP A 194 19.48 17.19 -0.07
CA ASP A 194 19.83 18.15 -1.11
C ASP A 194 21.08 17.72 -1.91
N ARG A 195 21.64 16.56 -1.60
CA ARG A 195 22.88 16.08 -2.20
C ARG A 195 22.65 14.85 -3.08
N PRO A 196 23.36 14.75 -4.24
CA PRO A 196 23.31 13.58 -5.08
C PRO A 196 24.06 12.41 -4.46
N TRP A 197 23.57 11.19 -4.69
CA TRP A 197 24.17 9.96 -4.17
C TRP A 197 24.56 9.00 -5.28
N TYR A 198 25.65 8.29 -5.06
CA TYR A 198 26.23 7.30 -5.96
C TYR A 198 26.26 5.93 -5.31
N ILE A 199 26.21 4.86 -6.10
CA ILE A 199 26.22 3.49 -5.60
C ILE A 199 27.66 3.03 -5.36
N GLY A 200 27.91 2.52 -4.17
CA GLY A 200 29.19 1.97 -3.76
C GLY A 200 29.29 0.46 -3.88
N ASN A 201 29.60 -0.21 -2.76
CA ASN A 201 29.68 -1.65 -2.68
C ASN A 201 28.30 -2.27 -2.48
N VAL A 202 28.20 -3.56 -2.78
CA VAL A 202 26.98 -4.34 -2.56
C VAL A 202 27.27 -5.43 -1.54
N HIS A 203 26.51 -5.44 -0.47
CA HIS A 203 26.56 -6.44 0.59
C HIS A 203 25.30 -7.30 0.52
N VAL A 204 25.47 -8.60 0.34
CA VAL A 204 24.36 -9.55 0.28
C VAL A 204 24.45 -10.48 1.46
N HIS A 205 23.50 -10.38 2.37
CA HIS A 205 23.36 -11.24 3.54
C HIS A 205 22.31 -12.30 3.26
N LEU A 206 22.75 -13.55 3.10
CA LEU A 206 21.89 -14.69 2.82
C LEU A 206 21.79 -15.60 4.03
N ARG A 207 20.56 -15.73 4.53
CA ARG A 207 20.23 -16.64 5.63
C ARG A 207 19.32 -17.76 5.12
N ARG A 208 19.50 -18.96 5.64
CA ARG A 208 18.62 -20.10 5.35
C ARG A 208 17.31 -20.01 6.14
N ASN A 209 17.39 -19.50 7.37
CA ASN A 209 16.28 -19.28 8.28
C ASN A 209 16.43 -17.91 8.94
N GLU A 210 15.38 -17.39 9.54
CA GLU A 210 15.41 -16.10 10.24
C GLU A 210 16.45 -16.04 11.38
N ASN A 211 16.69 -17.17 12.04
CA ASN A 211 17.59 -17.27 13.18
C ASN A 211 19.04 -17.65 12.80
N ASP A 212 19.33 -17.82 11.52
CA ASP A 212 20.66 -18.18 11.05
C ASP A 212 21.64 -17.01 11.23
N VAL A 213 22.83 -17.36 11.75
CA VAL A 213 23.96 -16.44 11.79
C VAL A 213 24.84 -16.68 10.57
N THR A 214 25.13 -15.64 9.84
CA THR A 214 26.04 -15.71 8.68
C THR A 214 27.50 -15.78 9.18
N ASP A 215 28.14 -16.93 9.04
CA ASP A 215 29.49 -17.22 9.53
C ASP A 215 30.57 -17.17 8.44
N LYS A 216 30.15 -17.21 7.17
CA LYS A 216 31.06 -17.23 6.01
C LYS A 216 30.89 -15.98 5.15
N THR A 217 32.00 -15.49 4.63
CA THR A 217 32.04 -14.33 3.75
C THR A 217 32.81 -14.64 2.47
N LEU A 218 32.21 -14.33 1.33
CA LEU A 218 32.83 -14.43 0.01
C LEU A 218 32.90 -13.03 -0.62
N ARG A 219 34.10 -12.55 -0.90
CA ARG A 219 34.35 -11.28 -1.58
C ARG A 219 34.61 -11.49 -3.06
N ARG A 220 33.87 -10.79 -3.92
CA ARG A 220 34.10 -10.77 -5.38
C ARG A 220 33.98 -9.36 -5.94
N ARG A 221 35.07 -8.70 -6.24
CA ARG A 221 35.12 -7.31 -6.68
C ARG A 221 34.42 -6.38 -5.64
N ARG A 222 33.33 -5.76 -6.02
CA ARG A 222 32.54 -4.85 -5.17
C ARG A 222 31.35 -5.53 -4.46
N TYR A 223 31.21 -6.85 -4.62
CA TYR A 223 30.20 -7.64 -3.93
C TYR A 223 30.82 -8.38 -2.75
N THR A 224 30.17 -8.28 -1.62
CA THR A 224 30.45 -9.06 -0.42
C THR A 224 29.23 -9.90 -0.10
N TYR A 225 29.38 -11.21 -0.09
CA TYR A 225 28.31 -12.15 0.22
C TYR A 225 28.57 -12.76 1.59
N SER A 226 27.64 -12.59 2.52
CA SER A 226 27.66 -13.25 3.82
C SER A 226 26.58 -14.32 3.86
N PHE A 227 26.91 -15.53 4.25
CA PHE A 227 25.97 -16.67 4.24
C PHE A 227 26.31 -17.67 5.33
N SER A 228 25.36 -18.58 5.63
CA SER A 228 25.53 -19.70 6.55
C SER A 228 25.71 -21.03 5.79
N GLY A 229 26.47 -21.94 6.39
CA GLY A 229 26.72 -23.29 5.88
C GLY A 229 27.85 -23.39 4.83
N ASP A 230 28.06 -24.58 4.25
CA ASP A 230 29.24 -24.86 3.43
C ASP A 230 29.24 -24.21 2.05
N LYS A 231 28.07 -24.01 1.49
CA LYS A 231 27.92 -23.42 0.15
C LYS A 231 26.88 -22.30 0.18
N MET A 232 27.19 -21.22 -0.51
CA MET A 232 26.25 -20.10 -0.69
C MET A 232 24.95 -20.61 -1.32
N PRO A 233 23.79 -20.31 -0.76
CA PRO A 233 22.48 -20.81 -1.24
C PRO A 233 22.17 -20.43 -2.69
N LEU A 234 22.49 -19.20 -3.12
CA LEU A 234 22.35 -18.73 -4.47
C LEU A 234 23.72 -18.37 -5.05
N ARG A 235 23.95 -18.67 -6.33
CA ARG A 235 25.22 -18.33 -7.00
C ARG A 235 25.42 -16.81 -7.09
N ALA A 236 26.66 -16.35 -6.99
CA ALA A 236 27.01 -14.93 -7.13
C ALA A 236 26.57 -14.32 -8.47
N SER A 237 26.51 -15.13 -9.54
CA SER A 237 26.01 -14.69 -10.86
C SER A 237 24.54 -14.27 -10.81
N VAL A 238 23.71 -14.97 -10.02
CA VAL A 238 22.28 -14.65 -9.88
C VAL A 238 22.11 -13.23 -9.33
N TRP A 239 22.82 -12.92 -8.24
CA TRP A 239 22.79 -11.59 -7.64
C TRP A 239 23.25 -10.50 -8.59
N ARG A 240 24.34 -10.74 -9.33
CA ARG A 240 24.85 -9.76 -10.31
C ARG A 240 23.89 -9.47 -11.46
N HIS A 241 23.06 -10.44 -11.86
CA HIS A 241 22.05 -10.24 -12.90
C HIS A 241 20.76 -9.63 -12.35
N ALA A 242 20.44 -9.92 -11.10
CA ALA A 242 19.23 -9.39 -10.46
C ALA A 242 19.40 -7.94 -10.02
N ILE A 243 20.55 -7.57 -9.48
CA ILE A 243 20.82 -6.21 -9.01
C ILE A 243 21.10 -5.32 -10.24
N ALA A 244 20.19 -4.38 -10.49
CA ALA A 244 20.30 -3.44 -11.60
C ALA A 244 21.36 -2.35 -11.34
N HIS A 245 21.55 -1.96 -10.09
CA HIS A 245 22.53 -0.96 -9.69
C HIS A 245 23.95 -1.39 -9.99
N ARG A 246 24.73 -0.47 -10.54
CA ARG A 246 26.17 -0.65 -10.78
C ARG A 246 26.96 0.29 -9.90
N SER A 247 28.01 -0.23 -9.33
CA SER A 247 28.90 0.55 -8.48
C SER A 247 29.58 1.69 -9.25
N GLY A 248 29.56 2.89 -8.68
CA GLY A 248 30.06 4.12 -9.29
C GLY A 248 29.03 4.88 -10.11
N GLU A 249 27.86 4.28 -10.38
CA GLU A 249 26.75 4.96 -11.04
C GLU A 249 25.91 5.75 -10.05
N LYS A 250 25.12 6.66 -10.59
CA LYS A 250 24.16 7.46 -9.83
C LYS A 250 23.04 6.57 -9.29
N TYR A 251 22.59 6.81 -8.06
CA TYR A 251 21.38 6.18 -7.55
C TYR A 251 20.18 6.54 -8.45
N ARG A 252 19.33 5.56 -8.76
CA ARG A 252 18.07 5.71 -9.47
C ARG A 252 16.98 4.87 -8.80
N LEU A 253 15.78 5.42 -8.70
CA LEU A 253 14.63 4.71 -8.16
C LEU A 253 14.20 3.55 -9.07
N SER A 254 14.30 3.73 -10.38
CA SER A 254 14.00 2.69 -11.39
C SER A 254 14.91 1.46 -11.24
N ASP A 255 16.18 1.63 -10.91
CA ASP A 255 17.11 0.52 -10.66
C ASP A 255 16.75 -0.23 -9.37
N TYR A 256 16.30 0.49 -8.33
CA TYR A 256 15.76 -0.13 -7.11
C TYR A 256 14.52 -0.99 -7.42
N GLN A 257 13.55 -0.44 -8.14
CA GLN A 257 12.32 -1.15 -8.52
C GLN A 257 12.64 -2.38 -9.37
N THR A 258 13.49 -2.24 -10.36
CA THR A 258 13.94 -3.35 -11.23
C THR A 258 14.66 -4.44 -10.42
N THR A 259 15.46 -4.06 -9.44
CA THR A 259 16.15 -5.01 -8.55
C THR A 259 15.16 -5.78 -7.70
N MET A 260 14.21 -5.07 -7.08
CA MET A 260 13.15 -5.67 -6.26
C MET A 260 12.30 -6.64 -7.09
N GLU A 261 11.90 -6.24 -8.29
CA GLU A 261 11.12 -7.06 -9.21
C GLU A 261 11.86 -8.34 -9.62
N LYS A 262 13.11 -8.21 -10.06
CA LYS A 262 13.92 -9.36 -10.49
C LYS A 262 14.19 -10.35 -9.37
N ILE A 263 14.50 -9.87 -8.18
CA ILE A 263 14.75 -10.74 -7.03
C ILE A 263 13.45 -11.38 -6.56
N GLY A 264 12.35 -10.61 -6.49
CA GLY A 264 11.02 -11.12 -6.12
C GLY A 264 10.51 -12.18 -7.09
N ALA A 265 10.74 -12.01 -8.39
CA ALA A 265 10.32 -12.97 -9.42
C ALA A 265 11.03 -14.34 -9.34
N MET A 266 12.16 -14.45 -8.63
CA MET A 266 12.84 -15.73 -8.46
C MET A 266 12.02 -16.72 -7.62
N GLY A 267 11.15 -16.26 -6.70
CA GLY A 267 10.29 -17.10 -5.88
C GLY A 267 11.03 -18.08 -4.96
N VAL A 268 12.30 -17.79 -4.63
CA VAL A 268 13.14 -18.65 -3.79
C VAL A 268 13.49 -18.01 -2.45
N LEU A 269 13.00 -16.81 -2.21
CA LEU A 269 13.18 -16.04 -0.97
C LEU A 269 11.84 -15.89 -0.26
N SER A 270 11.82 -16.14 1.04
CA SER A 270 10.65 -15.90 1.90
C SER A 270 10.58 -14.45 2.35
N GLN A 271 11.73 -13.82 2.55
CA GLN A 271 11.86 -12.42 2.95
C GLN A 271 13.03 -11.78 2.23
N MET A 272 12.86 -10.50 1.89
CA MET A 272 13.91 -9.70 1.29
C MET A 272 13.76 -8.24 1.72
N ASP A 273 14.88 -7.64 2.08
CA ASP A 273 15.00 -6.22 2.33
C ASP A 273 16.16 -5.63 1.54
N LEU A 274 15.94 -4.49 0.94
CA LEU A 274 16.93 -3.69 0.24
C LEU A 274 17.10 -2.35 0.95
N SER A 275 18.25 -2.11 1.53
CA SER A 275 18.58 -0.85 2.18
C SER A 275 19.87 -0.24 1.64
N TYR A 276 19.96 1.07 1.73
CA TYR A 276 21.12 1.83 1.30
C TYR A 276 21.69 2.57 2.50
N VAL A 277 22.97 2.34 2.75
CA VAL A 277 23.65 2.90 3.92
C VAL A 277 24.78 3.80 3.42
N PRO A 278 24.91 5.04 3.91
CA PRO A 278 26.07 5.86 3.62
C PRO A 278 27.35 5.11 4.00
N ARG A 279 28.34 5.14 3.12
CA ARG A 279 29.63 4.43 3.32
C ARG A 279 30.36 4.89 4.56
N ASP A 280 30.29 6.17 4.86
CA ASP A 280 30.84 6.79 6.06
C ASP A 280 29.92 7.86 6.60
N THR A 281 30.20 8.34 7.79
CA THR A 281 29.43 9.37 8.50
C THR A 281 29.92 10.79 8.21
N SER A 282 30.86 10.97 7.29
CA SER A 282 31.39 12.28 6.97
C SER A 282 30.35 13.16 6.28
N ALA A 283 30.40 14.46 6.55
CA ALA A 283 29.52 15.42 5.89
C ALA A 283 29.73 15.50 4.36
N THR A 284 30.80 14.96 3.84
CA THR A 284 31.14 14.94 2.40
C THR A 284 30.80 13.61 1.72
N CYS A 285 30.35 12.60 2.46
CA CYS A 285 29.97 11.30 1.90
C CYS A 285 28.87 11.44 0.88
N ASP A 286 29.09 10.99 -0.33
CA ASP A 286 28.15 10.97 -1.45
C ASP A 286 27.83 9.53 -1.95
N THR A 287 28.38 8.53 -1.25
CA THR A 287 28.35 7.13 -1.67
C THR A 287 27.47 6.30 -0.75
N LEU A 288 26.54 5.54 -1.34
CA LEU A 288 25.66 4.59 -0.68
C LEU A 288 26.11 3.16 -0.97
N ASP A 289 26.38 2.39 0.05
CA ASP A 289 26.53 0.95 -0.07
C ASP A 289 25.17 0.27 -0.02
N LEU A 290 24.90 -0.61 -0.98
CA LEU A 290 23.67 -1.37 -1.05
C LEU A 290 23.78 -2.60 -0.16
N VAL A 291 22.84 -2.75 0.76
CA VAL A 291 22.71 -3.91 1.63
C VAL A 291 21.44 -4.68 1.26
N VAL A 292 21.60 -5.91 0.85
CA VAL A 292 20.52 -6.85 0.54
C VAL A 292 20.48 -7.89 1.64
N SER A 293 19.41 -7.92 2.43
CA SER A 293 19.16 -8.96 3.42
C SER A 293 18.08 -9.90 2.90
N ALA A 294 18.41 -11.18 2.77
CA ALA A 294 17.51 -12.17 2.19
C ALA A 294 17.47 -13.45 3.02
N VAL A 295 16.28 -14.02 3.17
CA VAL A 295 16.02 -15.31 3.79
C VAL A 295 15.50 -16.26 2.73
N MET A 296 16.08 -17.46 2.67
CA MET A 296 15.65 -18.49 1.70
C MET A 296 14.27 -19.02 2.07
N ASP A 297 13.48 -19.34 1.07
CA ASP A 297 12.22 -20.06 1.23
C ASP A 297 12.44 -21.56 1.30
N LYS A 298 11.38 -22.31 1.61
CA LYS A 298 11.38 -23.76 1.63
C LYS A 298 11.82 -24.32 0.27
N LEU A 299 12.71 -25.30 0.32
CA LEU A 299 13.29 -25.89 -0.89
C LEU A 299 12.33 -26.84 -1.61
N PHE A 300 11.40 -27.46 -0.89
CA PHE A 300 10.48 -28.46 -1.43
C PHE A 300 9.04 -28.02 -1.24
N ASP A 301 8.27 -28.15 -2.31
CA ASP A 301 6.82 -28.01 -2.33
C ASP A 301 6.20 -29.34 -2.77
N SER A 302 5.10 -29.70 -2.13
CA SER A 302 4.30 -30.87 -2.48
C SER A 302 2.84 -30.42 -2.56
N THR A 303 2.23 -30.65 -3.71
CA THR A 303 0.83 -30.29 -3.96
C THR A 303 0.05 -31.50 -4.38
N PHE A 304 -1.02 -31.81 -3.66
CA PHE A 304 -2.00 -32.82 -4.01
C PHE A 304 -3.31 -32.13 -4.40
N GLU A 305 -3.81 -32.41 -5.59
CA GLU A 305 -5.08 -31.86 -6.10
C GLU A 305 -6.04 -32.98 -6.46
N MET A 306 -7.29 -32.84 -6.04
CA MET A 306 -8.40 -33.63 -6.52
C MET A 306 -9.35 -32.74 -7.30
N ASN A 307 -9.73 -33.15 -8.49
CA ASN A 307 -10.69 -32.44 -9.30
C ASN A 307 -11.77 -33.40 -9.84
N ALA A 308 -12.93 -32.85 -10.19
CA ALA A 308 -13.93 -33.55 -10.94
C ALA A 308 -14.12 -32.78 -12.25
N THR A 309 -13.98 -33.47 -13.37
CA THR A 309 -14.18 -32.87 -14.69
C THR A 309 -15.52 -33.29 -15.24
N MET A 310 -16.24 -32.32 -15.84
CA MET A 310 -17.44 -32.54 -16.60
C MET A 310 -17.25 -31.93 -17.99
N LYS A 311 -17.31 -32.76 -19.02
CA LYS A 311 -17.15 -32.33 -20.40
C LYS A 311 -18.51 -32.19 -21.08
N SER A 312 -18.57 -31.37 -22.12
CA SER A 312 -19.79 -31.13 -22.92
C SER A 312 -20.34 -32.37 -23.62
N ASN A 313 -19.56 -33.43 -23.77
CA ASN A 313 -19.96 -34.73 -24.33
C ASN A 313 -20.50 -35.71 -23.27
N GLN A 314 -20.94 -35.20 -22.11
CA GLN A 314 -21.50 -36.00 -21.00
C GLN A 314 -20.50 -36.95 -20.32
N GLN A 315 -19.22 -36.75 -20.52
CA GLN A 315 -18.19 -37.45 -19.75
C GLN A 315 -17.96 -36.76 -18.43
N VAL A 316 -18.03 -37.52 -17.36
CA VAL A 316 -17.77 -37.06 -15.97
C VAL A 316 -16.78 -38.00 -15.34
N GLY A 317 -15.85 -37.46 -14.55
CA GLY A 317 -14.94 -38.31 -13.81
C GLY A 317 -14.04 -37.57 -12.84
N PRO A 318 -13.55 -38.27 -11.84
CA PRO A 318 -12.54 -37.74 -10.92
C PRO A 318 -11.16 -37.72 -11.58
N GLY A 319 -10.39 -36.70 -11.23
CA GLY A 319 -8.97 -36.62 -11.53
C GLY A 319 -8.17 -36.38 -10.25
N VAL A 320 -6.99 -36.92 -10.19
CA VAL A 320 -6.04 -36.68 -9.12
C VAL A 320 -4.71 -36.29 -9.71
N SER A 321 -4.06 -35.31 -9.09
CA SER A 321 -2.69 -34.97 -9.46
C SER A 321 -1.83 -34.79 -8.22
N TYR A 322 -0.58 -35.18 -8.34
CA TYR A 322 0.44 -34.96 -7.35
C TYR A 322 1.65 -34.28 -7.99
N GLU A 323 2.02 -33.13 -7.49
CA GLU A 323 3.20 -32.40 -7.91
C GLU A 323 4.20 -32.34 -6.76
N LEU A 324 5.43 -32.74 -7.05
CA LEU A 324 6.58 -32.51 -6.19
C LEU A 324 7.51 -31.51 -6.88
N ALA A 325 7.80 -30.39 -6.23
CA ALA A 325 8.68 -29.38 -6.77
C ALA A 325 9.86 -29.11 -5.84
N LYS A 326 11.04 -28.94 -6.44
CA LYS A 326 12.25 -28.48 -5.76
C LYS A 326 12.61 -27.10 -6.29
N ARG A 327 12.56 -26.12 -5.40
CA ARG A 327 13.00 -24.76 -5.69
C ARG A 327 14.52 -24.64 -5.53
N ASN A 328 15.13 -23.79 -6.32
CA ASN A 328 16.58 -23.55 -6.29
C ASN A 328 17.41 -24.84 -6.46
N ALA A 329 17.03 -25.70 -7.38
CA ALA A 329 17.59 -27.04 -7.55
C ALA A 329 19.11 -27.02 -7.79
N PHE A 330 19.60 -26.02 -8.57
CA PHE A 330 21.00 -25.87 -8.95
C PHE A 330 21.60 -24.55 -8.44
N ARG A 331 21.00 -23.90 -7.44
CA ARG A 331 21.42 -22.61 -6.84
C ARG A 331 21.39 -21.44 -7.81
N GLY A 332 20.56 -21.51 -8.84
CA GLY A 332 20.34 -20.43 -9.82
C GLY A 332 18.97 -19.78 -9.69
N GLY A 333 18.15 -20.23 -8.73
CA GLY A 333 16.77 -19.78 -8.57
C GLY A 333 15.75 -20.59 -9.38
N GLU A 334 16.16 -21.73 -9.95
CA GLU A 334 15.33 -22.57 -10.80
C GLU A 334 14.32 -23.38 -9.97
N LYS A 335 13.12 -23.59 -10.50
CA LYS A 335 12.14 -24.54 -10.00
C LYS A 335 12.17 -25.79 -10.91
N VAL A 336 12.41 -26.95 -10.34
CA VAL A 336 12.24 -28.24 -11.00
C VAL A 336 11.04 -28.92 -10.38
N SER A 337 10.01 -29.24 -11.17
CA SER A 337 8.84 -29.95 -10.68
C SER A 337 8.57 -31.22 -11.48
N PHE A 338 8.02 -32.19 -10.77
CA PHE A 338 7.52 -33.44 -11.35
C PHE A 338 6.04 -33.58 -10.97
N LYS A 339 5.17 -33.68 -11.97
CA LYS A 339 3.72 -33.83 -11.78
C LYS A 339 3.24 -35.13 -12.39
N ILE A 340 2.55 -35.90 -11.58
CA ILE A 340 1.81 -37.09 -12.01
C ILE A 340 0.33 -36.72 -12.01
N PHE A 341 -0.36 -37.09 -13.08
CA PHE A 341 -1.80 -36.88 -13.22
C PHE A 341 -2.46 -38.20 -13.62
N GLY A 342 -3.58 -38.51 -13.00
CA GLY A 342 -4.46 -39.62 -13.37
C GLY A 342 -5.90 -39.16 -13.34
N SER A 343 -6.67 -39.52 -14.38
CA SER A 343 -8.10 -39.29 -14.42
C SER A 343 -8.81 -40.52 -14.94
N TYR A 344 -10.03 -40.76 -14.45
CA TYR A 344 -10.94 -41.78 -14.94
C TYR A 344 -12.26 -41.08 -15.31
N GLU A 345 -12.67 -41.25 -16.53
CA GLU A 345 -13.88 -40.61 -17.05
C GLU A 345 -14.85 -41.69 -17.56
N TRP A 346 -16.14 -41.54 -17.25
CA TRP A 346 -17.19 -42.39 -17.78
C TRP A 346 -18.28 -41.54 -18.45
N GLN A 347 -18.98 -42.11 -19.41
CA GLN A 347 -20.06 -41.45 -20.08
C GLN A 347 -21.37 -41.65 -19.29
N THR A 348 -22.03 -40.56 -18.94
CA THR A 348 -23.27 -40.58 -18.14
C THR A 348 -24.54 -40.59 -18.95
N GLY A 349 -24.49 -40.74 -20.28
CA GLY A 349 -25.63 -40.82 -21.17
C GLY A 349 -25.64 -42.15 -21.92
N SER A 350 -26.53 -43.06 -21.58
CA SER A 350 -26.96 -44.10 -22.52
C SER A 350 -28.01 -43.48 -23.44
N GLY A 351 -27.74 -43.46 -24.72
CA GLY A 351 -28.74 -43.11 -25.71
C GLY A 351 -30.00 -43.96 -25.66
#